data_cde79d53b5d1eade7b1d9f37ada80c7e
#
_entry.id   cde79d53b5d1eade7b1d9f37ada80c7e
#
_cell.length_a   1.000
_cell.length_b   1.000
_cell.length_c   1.000
_cell.angle_alpha   90.00
_cell.angle_beta   90.00
_cell.angle_gamma   90.00
#
_symmetry.space_group_name_H-M   'P 1'
#
loop_
_entity.id
_entity.type
_entity.pdbx_description
1 polymer ?
#
loop_
_entity_poly.entity_id
_entity_poly.type
_entity_poly.pdbx_seq_one_letter_code
_entity_poly.pdbx_strand_id
1 'polypeptide(L)'
;MGRGASAPVEYPPVQSSLSILDALLLAPVVGGSVFSVLSSAAVYAFARRRARWPAPPLDAAWPSVSLLKPVHGLERDLERNLRTAVAQDYPEYEVVYSAQRTNDPALPILEAIAREEPRARLAVAESEPVVNGKVQNMAIGYAASRNAVIVISDSDVRLEPDYLKAVVAPLLDPKVGYVCTFYRATGAQRWFEKIELLTLNGEFGVQLVFAHMTGASDFCLGASTALRRETLDRIGGMAPLGDYLVEDYEMGKRIRALGLAPVLVPRHVDMTVDLKSAGDAWRHLVYWDQNTKAARPWGFLATGLTRAVPFALAFAALDGFGATGLTVLAVATAFRVATTAFNLKLAFDDREGLRALPWLPVRDLVALTAWLAALTKRSFVWRGLEFGLTREGRIVPRQLPS
;
A
#
# COMPACT_ATOMS: atom_id res chain seq x y z
N MET A 1 57.69 22.77 -58.81
CA MET A 1 56.70 21.69 -58.50
C MET A 1 56.88 21.28 -57.07
N GLY A 2 56.16 21.92 -56.14
CA GLY A 2 56.20 21.62 -54.74
C GLY A 2 54.92 20.83 -54.37
N ARG A 3 55.08 19.61 -53.90
CA ARG A 3 54.00 18.83 -53.35
C ARG A 3 53.72 19.28 -51.92
N GLY A 4 52.58 19.90 -51.69
CA GLY A 4 52.13 20.19 -50.36
C GLY A 4 51.70 18.88 -49.66
N ALA A 5 52.37 18.53 -48.56
CA ALA A 5 51.96 17.46 -47.69
C ALA A 5 50.81 18.00 -46.80
N SER A 6 49.64 17.39 -46.91
CA SER A 6 48.51 17.63 -46.02
C SER A 6 48.85 17.03 -44.62
N ALA A 7 48.78 17.85 -43.59
CA ALA A 7 48.92 17.38 -42.19
C ALA A 7 47.81 16.39 -41.86
N PRO A 8 48.10 15.35 -41.04
CA PRO A 8 47.06 14.39 -40.60
C PRO A 8 46.09 15.08 -39.65
N VAL A 9 44.79 14.85 -39.89
CA VAL A 9 43.72 15.24 -39.00
C VAL A 9 43.83 14.37 -37.73
N GLU A 10 44.33 14.91 -36.62
CA GLU A 10 44.27 14.27 -35.34
C GLU A 10 42.81 14.29 -34.84
N TYR A 11 42.18 13.14 -34.83
CA TYR A 11 40.93 12.94 -34.11
C TYR A 11 41.24 12.86 -32.61
N PRO A 12 40.58 13.66 -31.75
CA PRO A 12 40.80 13.54 -30.32
C PRO A 12 40.36 12.14 -29.86
N PRO A 13 41.13 11.54 -28.89
CA PRO A 13 40.78 10.22 -28.38
C PRO A 13 39.42 10.29 -27.72
N VAL A 14 38.47 9.48 -28.17
CA VAL A 14 37.21 9.19 -27.47
C VAL A 14 37.57 8.36 -26.25
N GLN A 15 38.05 8.98 -25.19
CA GLN A 15 38.17 8.39 -23.86
C GLN A 15 36.98 8.86 -23.02
N SER A 16 35.85 8.22 -23.19
CA SER A 16 34.79 8.25 -22.17
C SER A 16 35.03 7.12 -21.18
N SER A 17 36.02 7.26 -20.31
CA SER A 17 36.02 6.47 -19.09
C SER A 17 34.86 6.96 -18.23
N LEU A 18 33.86 6.08 -17.99
CA LEU A 18 32.75 6.33 -17.04
C LEU A 18 33.36 6.86 -15.73
N SER A 19 32.98 8.04 -15.32
CA SER A 19 33.38 8.58 -14.02
C SER A 19 32.70 7.74 -12.91
N ILE A 20 33.27 7.80 -11.68
CA ILE A 20 32.64 7.17 -10.51
C ILE A 20 31.22 7.71 -10.31
N LEU A 21 30.99 8.98 -10.58
CA LEU A 21 29.68 9.60 -10.45
C LEU A 21 28.67 9.05 -11.49
N ASP A 22 29.12 8.86 -12.75
CA ASP A 22 28.29 8.22 -13.76
C ASP A 22 27.89 6.80 -13.34
N ALA A 23 28.81 6.02 -12.81
CA ALA A 23 28.55 4.68 -12.31
C ALA A 23 27.55 4.69 -11.14
N LEU A 24 27.68 5.65 -10.20
CA LEU A 24 26.76 5.81 -9.07
C LEU A 24 25.33 6.16 -9.50
N LEU A 25 25.16 6.88 -10.61
CA LEU A 25 23.84 7.21 -11.16
C LEU A 25 23.28 6.10 -12.06
N LEU A 26 24.11 5.43 -12.85
CA LEU A 26 23.66 4.38 -13.75
C LEU A 26 23.36 3.07 -13.02
N ALA A 27 24.03 2.77 -11.90
CA ALA A 27 23.75 1.57 -11.14
C ALA A 27 22.29 1.48 -10.65
N PRO A 28 21.68 2.54 -10.06
CA PRO A 28 20.24 2.53 -9.74
C PRO A 28 19.34 2.47 -10.97
N VAL A 29 19.74 3.04 -12.12
CA VAL A 29 18.96 2.91 -13.37
C VAL A 29 18.89 1.45 -13.81
N VAL A 30 20.03 0.77 -13.84
CA VAL A 30 20.09 -0.66 -14.20
C VAL A 30 19.41 -1.52 -13.14
N GLY A 31 19.74 -1.32 -11.85
CA GLY A 31 19.16 -2.07 -10.73
C GLY A 31 17.64 -1.91 -10.66
N GLY A 32 17.13 -0.70 -10.81
CA GLY A 32 15.68 -0.42 -10.86
C GLY A 32 14.99 -1.05 -12.06
N SER A 33 15.66 -1.07 -13.22
CA SER A 33 15.14 -1.75 -14.41
C SER A 33 15.08 -3.28 -14.22
N VAL A 34 16.14 -3.87 -13.67
CA VAL A 34 16.15 -5.30 -13.32
C VAL A 34 15.06 -5.63 -12.32
N PHE A 35 14.91 -4.83 -11.26
CA PHE A 35 13.84 -4.99 -10.27
C PHE A 35 12.45 -4.90 -10.94
N SER A 36 12.25 -3.97 -11.88
CA SER A 36 10.99 -3.85 -12.62
C SER A 36 10.67 -5.10 -13.44
N VAL A 37 11.67 -5.76 -14.04
CA VAL A 37 11.47 -7.05 -14.75
C VAL A 37 11.09 -8.15 -13.76
N LEU A 38 11.84 -8.31 -12.67
CA LEU A 38 11.61 -9.36 -11.67
C LEU A 38 10.24 -9.20 -11.00
N SER A 39 9.88 -7.98 -10.64
CA SER A 39 8.58 -7.69 -10.04
C SER A 39 7.42 -7.89 -11.04
N SER A 40 7.60 -7.52 -12.31
CA SER A 40 6.61 -7.80 -13.36
C SER A 40 6.45 -9.29 -13.63
N ALA A 41 7.53 -10.06 -13.58
CA ALA A 41 7.46 -11.53 -13.68
C ALA A 41 6.69 -12.14 -12.48
N ALA A 42 6.90 -11.63 -11.27
CA ALA A 42 6.15 -12.03 -10.08
C ALA A 42 4.66 -11.69 -10.22
N VAL A 43 4.33 -10.48 -10.69
CA VAL A 43 2.94 -10.06 -10.98
C VAL A 43 2.30 -10.97 -12.02
N TYR A 44 3.00 -11.30 -13.09
CA TYR A 44 2.52 -12.23 -14.11
C TYR A 44 2.24 -13.63 -13.52
N ALA A 45 3.17 -14.17 -12.76
CA ALA A 45 2.99 -15.47 -12.10
C ALA A 45 1.83 -15.46 -11.11
N PHE A 46 1.66 -14.38 -10.37
CA PHE A 46 0.56 -14.19 -9.42
C PHE A 46 -0.79 -14.06 -10.14
N ALA A 47 -0.87 -13.27 -11.20
CA ALA A 47 -2.09 -13.13 -12.02
C ALA A 47 -2.52 -14.48 -12.63
N ARG A 48 -1.56 -15.32 -13.03
CA ARG A 48 -1.85 -16.70 -13.49
C ARG A 48 -2.42 -17.59 -12.39
N ARG A 49 -2.08 -17.36 -11.12
CA ARG A 49 -2.69 -18.06 -9.98
C ARG A 49 -4.15 -17.68 -9.80
N ARG A 50 -4.55 -16.45 -10.13
CA ARG A 50 -5.95 -16.00 -10.08
C ARG A 50 -6.87 -16.93 -10.90
N ALA A 51 -6.47 -17.29 -12.11
CA ALA A 51 -7.25 -18.18 -12.96
C ALA A 51 -7.34 -19.62 -12.45
N ARG A 52 -6.47 -20.00 -11.52
CA ARG A 52 -6.37 -21.34 -10.92
C ARG A 52 -6.70 -21.34 -9.43
N TRP A 53 -7.16 -20.20 -8.89
CA TRP A 53 -7.52 -20.10 -7.47
C TRP A 53 -8.70 -21.03 -7.20
N PRO A 54 -8.61 -21.92 -6.22
CA PRO A 54 -9.67 -22.88 -5.97
C PRO A 54 -10.95 -22.16 -5.63
N ALA A 55 -12.05 -22.57 -6.25
CA ALA A 55 -13.37 -22.15 -5.83
C ALA A 55 -13.61 -22.62 -4.38
N PRO A 56 -14.28 -21.82 -3.56
CA PRO A 56 -14.68 -22.27 -2.22
C PRO A 56 -15.49 -23.57 -2.32
N PRO A 57 -15.30 -24.55 -1.40
CA PRO A 57 -16.10 -25.76 -1.38
C PRO A 57 -17.59 -25.42 -1.29
N LEU A 58 -18.42 -26.06 -2.11
CA LEU A 58 -19.86 -25.80 -2.17
C LEU A 58 -20.58 -26.18 -0.86
N ASP A 59 -20.08 -27.19 -0.17
CA ASP A 59 -20.57 -27.80 1.05
C ASP A 59 -19.74 -27.44 2.30
N ALA A 60 -18.90 -26.41 2.20
CA ALA A 60 -18.11 -25.96 3.34
C ALA A 60 -19.00 -25.49 4.49
N ALA A 61 -18.70 -25.95 5.70
CA ALA A 61 -19.22 -25.36 6.92
C ALA A 61 -18.59 -23.96 7.13
N TRP A 62 -19.25 -22.94 6.59
CA TRP A 62 -18.76 -21.56 6.67
C TRP A 62 -18.84 -21.05 8.11
N PRO A 63 -17.71 -20.63 8.71
CA PRO A 63 -17.73 -20.02 10.04
C PRO A 63 -18.43 -18.67 10.01
N SER A 64 -19.07 -18.30 11.12
CA SER A 64 -19.67 -16.97 11.26
C SER A 64 -18.62 -15.86 11.27
N VAL A 65 -18.93 -14.71 10.64
CA VAL A 65 -18.00 -13.60 10.39
C VAL A 65 -18.48 -12.31 11.06
N SER A 66 -17.57 -11.61 11.73
CA SER A 66 -17.73 -10.19 12.09
C SER A 66 -16.84 -9.34 11.19
N LEU A 67 -17.46 -8.57 10.32
CA LEU A 67 -16.77 -7.59 9.46
C LEU A 67 -16.68 -6.25 10.21
N LEU A 68 -15.49 -5.87 10.60
CA LEU A 68 -15.21 -4.63 11.32
C LEU A 68 -14.90 -3.51 10.33
N LYS A 69 -15.64 -2.41 10.41
CA LYS A 69 -15.47 -1.19 9.64
C LYS A 69 -15.20 -0.01 10.59
N PRO A 70 -13.92 0.27 10.94
CA PRO A 70 -13.59 1.45 11.72
C PRO A 70 -13.81 2.71 10.87
N VAL A 71 -14.60 3.66 11.35
CA VAL A 71 -14.96 4.88 10.63
C VAL A 71 -14.48 6.11 11.40
N HIS A 72 -13.96 7.12 10.70
CA HIS A 72 -13.57 8.38 11.27
C HIS A 72 -13.74 9.52 10.27
N GLY A 73 -14.70 10.41 10.55
CA GLY A 73 -14.97 11.56 9.69
C GLY A 73 -15.65 11.19 8.37
N LEU A 74 -15.83 12.19 7.51
CA LEU A 74 -16.44 12.04 6.20
C LEU A 74 -15.36 11.89 5.13
N GLU A 75 -15.50 10.83 4.31
CA GLU A 75 -14.66 10.54 3.17
C GLU A 75 -15.51 10.50 1.90
N ARG A 76 -14.86 10.62 0.75
CA ARG A 76 -15.53 10.49 -0.55
C ARG A 76 -16.15 9.11 -0.68
N ASP A 77 -17.39 9.05 -1.15
CA ASP A 77 -18.15 7.80 -1.34
C ASP A 77 -18.34 6.95 -0.05
N LEU A 78 -18.17 7.53 1.16
CA LEU A 78 -18.23 6.80 2.43
C LEU A 78 -19.46 5.91 2.53
N GLU A 79 -20.67 6.44 2.39
CA GLU A 79 -21.91 5.68 2.49
C GLU A 79 -21.95 4.53 1.47
N ARG A 80 -21.58 4.80 0.22
CA ARG A 80 -21.53 3.80 -0.83
C ARG A 80 -20.58 2.65 -0.48
N ASN A 81 -19.39 2.96 0.03
CA ASN A 81 -18.40 1.97 0.43
C ASN A 81 -18.91 1.13 1.62
N LEU A 82 -19.48 1.78 2.63
CA LEU A 82 -20.03 1.11 3.80
C LEU A 82 -21.19 0.17 3.46
N ARG A 83 -22.09 0.57 2.56
CA ARG A 83 -23.23 -0.26 2.13
C ARG A 83 -22.78 -1.55 1.42
N THR A 84 -21.61 -1.61 0.82
CA THR A 84 -21.09 -2.86 0.24
C THR A 84 -20.77 -3.92 1.30
N ALA A 85 -20.49 -3.52 2.53
CA ALA A 85 -20.22 -4.44 3.63
C ALA A 85 -21.45 -5.24 4.05
N VAL A 86 -22.65 -4.65 3.99
CA VAL A 86 -23.92 -5.34 4.32
C VAL A 86 -24.51 -6.12 3.14
N ALA A 87 -23.96 -5.95 1.94
CA ALA A 87 -24.40 -6.60 0.71
C ALA A 87 -23.56 -7.85 0.34
N GLN A 88 -23.02 -8.55 1.33
CA GLN A 88 -22.18 -9.72 1.09
C GLN A 88 -23.00 -10.99 0.89
N ASP A 89 -22.62 -11.78 -0.11
CA ASP A 89 -23.14 -13.13 -0.31
C ASP A 89 -22.41 -14.12 0.61
N TYR A 90 -22.80 -14.11 1.89
CA TYR A 90 -22.21 -14.96 2.93
C TYR A 90 -23.32 -15.47 3.89
N PRO A 91 -23.28 -16.74 4.33
CA PRO A 91 -24.36 -17.32 5.10
C PRO A 91 -24.65 -16.61 6.41
N GLU A 92 -23.65 -16.48 7.27
CA GLU A 92 -23.78 -15.92 8.61
C GLU A 92 -22.71 -14.87 8.87
N TYR A 93 -23.11 -13.58 8.91
CA TYR A 93 -22.19 -12.49 9.23
C TYR A 93 -22.92 -11.31 9.85
N GLU A 94 -22.14 -10.50 10.56
CA GLU A 94 -22.52 -9.18 11.03
C GLU A 94 -21.50 -8.15 10.53
N VAL A 95 -21.92 -6.91 10.39
CA VAL A 95 -21.05 -5.76 10.12
C VAL A 95 -21.06 -4.86 11.35
N VAL A 96 -19.88 -4.59 11.90
CA VAL A 96 -19.72 -3.70 13.05
C VAL A 96 -19.03 -2.42 12.58
N TYR A 97 -19.81 -1.36 12.43
CA TYR A 97 -19.30 -0.02 12.24
C TYR A 97 -18.88 0.54 13.58
N SER A 98 -17.65 1.02 13.69
CA SER A 98 -17.15 1.58 14.95
C SER A 98 -16.68 3.02 14.78
N ALA A 99 -16.96 3.85 15.78
CA ALA A 99 -16.53 5.24 15.87
C ALA A 99 -16.07 5.56 17.30
N GLN A 100 -15.06 6.43 17.43
CA GLN A 100 -14.44 6.77 18.72
C GLN A 100 -15.13 7.92 19.45
N ARG A 101 -15.99 8.67 18.77
CA ARG A 101 -16.59 9.90 19.33
C ARG A 101 -18.05 9.97 19.00
N THR A 102 -18.84 10.43 19.97
CA THR A 102 -20.28 10.66 19.84
C THR A 102 -20.63 11.86 18.95
N ASN A 103 -19.64 12.66 18.55
CA ASN A 103 -19.80 13.79 17.65
C ASN A 103 -19.09 13.59 16.29
N ASP A 104 -18.77 12.35 15.91
CA ASP A 104 -18.17 12.08 14.61
C ASP A 104 -19.18 12.41 13.49
N PRO A 105 -18.79 13.20 12.47
CA PRO A 105 -19.71 13.61 11.39
C PRO A 105 -20.21 12.45 10.51
N ALA A 106 -19.61 11.26 10.61
CA ALA A 106 -20.07 10.06 9.91
C ALA A 106 -21.25 9.37 10.63
N LEU A 107 -21.51 9.66 11.91
CA LEU A 107 -22.54 8.96 12.70
C LEU A 107 -23.93 8.96 12.06
N PRO A 108 -24.46 10.06 11.48
CA PRO A 108 -25.77 10.00 10.85
C PRO A 108 -25.87 8.94 9.74
N ILE A 109 -24.80 8.73 8.98
CA ILE A 109 -24.72 7.71 7.92
C ILE A 109 -24.70 6.31 8.56
N LEU A 110 -23.88 6.11 9.60
CA LEU A 110 -23.76 4.83 10.28
C LEU A 110 -25.06 4.41 10.96
N GLU A 111 -25.74 5.35 11.61
CA GLU A 111 -27.04 5.14 12.25
C GLU A 111 -28.14 4.81 11.24
N ALA A 112 -28.13 5.47 10.07
CA ALA A 112 -29.08 5.17 9.01
C ALA A 112 -28.88 3.75 8.49
N ILE A 113 -27.65 3.34 8.18
CA ILE A 113 -27.33 1.99 7.72
C ILE A 113 -27.70 0.96 8.80
N ALA A 114 -27.33 1.19 10.07
CA ALA A 114 -27.63 0.26 11.16
C ALA A 114 -29.14 0.11 11.45
N ARG A 115 -29.95 1.11 11.12
CA ARG A 115 -31.41 1.06 11.23
C ARG A 115 -32.07 0.30 10.08
N GLU A 116 -31.52 0.44 8.87
CA GLU A 116 -32.06 -0.17 7.66
C GLU A 116 -31.65 -1.65 7.50
N GLU A 117 -30.44 -2.01 7.97
CA GLU A 117 -29.80 -3.30 7.71
C GLU A 117 -29.66 -4.13 9.00
N PRO A 118 -30.42 -5.23 9.16
CA PRO A 118 -30.41 -6.05 10.38
C PRO A 118 -29.05 -6.68 10.71
N ARG A 119 -28.16 -6.82 9.72
CA ARG A 119 -26.80 -7.33 9.90
C ARG A 119 -25.80 -6.25 10.36
N ALA A 120 -26.20 -4.98 10.30
CA ALA A 120 -25.36 -3.86 10.69
C ALA A 120 -25.53 -3.52 12.17
N ARG A 121 -24.42 -3.23 12.81
CA ARG A 121 -24.38 -2.74 14.20
C ARG A 121 -23.48 -1.54 14.29
N LEU A 122 -23.87 -0.57 15.10
CA LEU A 122 -23.06 0.60 15.42
C LEU A 122 -22.48 0.43 16.82
N ALA A 123 -21.17 0.58 16.93
CA ALA A 123 -20.43 0.60 18.19
C ALA A 123 -19.73 1.95 18.33
N VAL A 124 -20.18 2.75 19.27
CA VAL A 124 -19.56 4.04 19.61
C VAL A 124 -19.11 3.99 21.06
N ALA A 125 -17.84 4.33 21.30
CA ALA A 125 -17.33 4.43 22.65
C ALA A 125 -16.37 5.61 22.73
N GLU A 126 -16.67 6.55 23.64
CA GLU A 126 -15.69 7.52 24.07
C GLU A 126 -14.67 6.82 24.95
N SER A 127 -13.40 6.94 24.59
CA SER A 127 -12.32 6.38 25.37
C SER A 127 -11.14 7.37 25.38
N GLU A 128 -10.31 7.29 26.40
CA GLU A 128 -9.08 8.06 26.45
C GLU A 128 -8.27 7.85 25.15
N PRO A 129 -7.70 8.90 24.57
CA PRO A 129 -6.95 8.81 23.34
C PRO A 129 -5.76 7.85 23.49
N VAL A 130 -5.77 6.72 22.79
CA VAL A 130 -4.56 5.92 22.62
C VAL A 130 -3.73 6.47 21.47
N VAL A 131 -2.47 6.12 21.46
CA VAL A 131 -1.51 6.66 20.49
C VAL A 131 -1.92 6.36 19.04
N ASN A 132 -2.37 5.11 18.76
CA ASN A 132 -2.93 4.75 17.46
C ASN A 132 -4.47 4.72 17.49
N GLY A 133 -5.09 5.82 17.09
CA GLY A 133 -6.56 5.94 17.08
C GLY A 133 -7.28 4.98 16.12
N LYS A 134 -6.62 4.44 15.09
CA LYS A 134 -7.22 3.38 14.25
C LYS A 134 -7.36 2.10 15.03
N VAL A 135 -6.33 1.70 15.78
CA VAL A 135 -6.38 0.52 16.65
C VAL A 135 -7.45 0.66 17.73
N GLN A 136 -7.58 1.86 18.33
CA GLN A 136 -8.64 2.13 19.29
C GLN A 136 -10.03 1.91 18.69
N ASN A 137 -10.25 2.41 17.47
CA ASN A 137 -11.51 2.25 16.77
C ASN A 137 -11.78 0.76 16.41
N MET A 138 -10.74 0.05 15.95
CA MET A 138 -10.84 -1.40 15.73
C MET A 138 -11.13 -2.17 17.01
N ALA A 139 -10.56 -1.77 18.16
CA ALA A 139 -10.81 -2.39 19.46
C ALA A 139 -12.27 -2.23 19.92
N ILE A 140 -12.88 -1.06 19.67
CA ILE A 140 -14.30 -0.81 19.90
C ILE A 140 -15.15 -1.79 19.08
N GLY A 141 -14.86 -1.88 17.78
CA GLY A 141 -15.55 -2.82 16.88
C GLY A 141 -15.36 -4.28 17.29
N TYR A 142 -14.14 -4.65 17.67
CA TYR A 142 -13.82 -6.00 18.12
C TYR A 142 -14.57 -6.38 19.39
N ALA A 143 -14.62 -5.50 20.39
CA ALA A 143 -15.35 -5.73 21.64
C ALA A 143 -16.86 -5.89 21.40
N ALA A 144 -17.42 -5.20 20.42
CA ALA A 144 -18.84 -5.32 20.05
C ALA A 144 -19.14 -6.54 19.15
N SER A 145 -18.12 -7.19 18.60
CA SER A 145 -18.24 -8.32 17.68
C SER A 145 -18.26 -9.66 18.40
N ARG A 146 -18.86 -10.72 17.79
CA ARG A 146 -19.05 -12.01 18.49
C ARG A 146 -18.72 -13.26 17.67
N ASN A 147 -18.49 -13.13 16.36
CA ASN A 147 -18.34 -14.27 15.48
C ASN A 147 -16.90 -14.85 15.46
N ALA A 148 -16.77 -16.08 14.94
CA ALA A 148 -15.54 -16.86 14.98
C ALA A 148 -14.41 -16.30 14.09
N VAL A 149 -14.77 -15.64 12.99
CA VAL A 149 -13.83 -15.00 12.08
C VAL A 149 -13.99 -13.49 12.16
N ILE A 150 -12.88 -12.79 12.25
CA ILE A 150 -12.80 -11.34 12.21
C ILE A 150 -12.27 -10.93 10.84
N VAL A 151 -12.97 -10.02 10.18
CA VAL A 151 -12.52 -9.36 8.97
C VAL A 151 -12.41 -7.87 9.25
N ILE A 152 -11.23 -7.30 9.06
CA ILE A 152 -10.96 -5.87 9.19
C ILE A 152 -10.93 -5.27 7.81
N SER A 153 -11.70 -4.21 7.58
CA SER A 153 -11.70 -3.48 6.31
C SER A 153 -11.93 -1.99 6.54
N ASP A 154 -11.08 -1.15 5.98
CA ASP A 154 -11.12 0.30 6.14
C ASP A 154 -12.42 0.90 5.55
N SER A 155 -12.80 2.11 6.00
CA SER A 155 -14.06 2.78 5.62
C SER A 155 -14.12 3.20 4.16
N ASP A 156 -12.97 3.52 3.57
CA ASP A 156 -12.79 3.92 2.18
C ASP A 156 -12.80 2.74 1.18
N VAL A 157 -12.90 1.51 1.70
CA VAL A 157 -12.84 0.27 0.91
C VAL A 157 -14.24 -0.18 0.49
N ARG A 158 -14.39 -0.41 -0.81
CA ARG A 158 -15.56 -1.05 -1.45
C ARG A 158 -15.31 -2.53 -1.66
N LEU A 159 -16.26 -3.35 -1.24
CA LEU A 159 -16.21 -4.81 -1.28
C LEU A 159 -17.11 -5.37 -2.38
N GLU A 160 -16.62 -6.36 -3.13
CA GLU A 160 -17.46 -7.14 -4.04
C GLU A 160 -18.33 -8.12 -3.25
N PRO A 161 -19.52 -8.53 -3.77
CA PRO A 161 -20.47 -9.38 -3.03
C PRO A 161 -19.91 -10.71 -2.53
N ASP A 162 -18.95 -11.30 -3.24
CA ASP A 162 -18.31 -12.57 -2.88
C ASP A 162 -17.01 -12.43 -2.08
N TYR A 163 -16.72 -11.20 -1.60
CA TYR A 163 -15.47 -10.90 -0.90
C TYR A 163 -15.28 -11.74 0.37
N LEU A 164 -16.33 -11.85 1.23
CA LEU A 164 -16.21 -12.64 2.46
C LEU A 164 -15.87 -14.10 2.18
N LYS A 165 -16.52 -14.72 1.18
CA LYS A 165 -16.19 -16.09 0.77
C LYS A 165 -14.75 -16.23 0.34
N ALA A 166 -14.24 -15.25 -0.42
CA ALA A 166 -12.88 -15.27 -0.94
C ALA A 166 -11.81 -15.19 0.16
N VAL A 167 -12.03 -14.37 1.21
CA VAL A 167 -11.05 -14.19 2.29
C VAL A 167 -11.19 -15.21 3.40
N VAL A 168 -12.36 -15.81 3.57
CA VAL A 168 -12.60 -16.83 4.60
C VAL A 168 -12.21 -18.25 4.14
N ALA A 169 -12.39 -18.56 2.85
CA ALA A 169 -12.07 -19.90 2.34
C ALA A 169 -10.67 -20.40 2.71
N PRO A 170 -9.59 -19.61 2.59
CA PRO A 170 -8.27 -20.07 3.00
C PRO A 170 -8.14 -20.31 4.51
N LEU A 171 -8.95 -19.64 5.35
CA LEU A 171 -8.94 -19.85 6.81
C LEU A 171 -9.54 -21.19 7.24
N LEU A 172 -10.20 -21.93 6.34
CA LEU A 172 -10.64 -23.30 6.62
C LEU A 172 -9.44 -24.25 6.83
N ASP A 173 -8.25 -23.91 6.30
CA ASP A 173 -7.00 -24.57 6.66
C ASP A 173 -6.48 -24.01 8.00
N PRO A 174 -6.35 -24.86 9.06
CA PRO A 174 -5.87 -24.40 10.37
C PRO A 174 -4.44 -23.86 10.37
N LYS A 175 -3.64 -24.17 9.34
CA LYS A 175 -2.27 -23.66 9.19
C LYS A 175 -2.22 -22.21 8.73
N VAL A 176 -3.33 -21.67 8.18
CA VAL A 176 -3.43 -20.28 7.74
C VAL A 176 -3.72 -19.39 8.94
N GLY A 177 -2.87 -18.40 9.18
CA GLY A 177 -3.01 -17.45 10.29
C GLY A 177 -3.87 -16.25 9.95
N TYR A 178 -3.67 -15.70 8.77
CA TYR A 178 -4.42 -14.57 8.25
C TYR A 178 -4.46 -14.56 6.72
N VAL A 179 -5.45 -13.87 6.20
CA VAL A 179 -5.70 -13.74 4.76
C VAL A 179 -5.85 -12.27 4.43
N CYS A 180 -5.13 -11.80 3.42
CA CYS A 180 -5.25 -10.44 2.91
C CYS A 180 -5.66 -10.45 1.43
N THR A 181 -6.28 -9.36 1.00
CA THR A 181 -6.34 -8.97 -0.41
C THR A 181 -5.46 -7.74 -0.60
N PHE A 182 -4.90 -7.55 -1.78
CA PHE A 182 -4.35 -6.24 -2.09
C PHE A 182 -5.48 -5.25 -2.44
N TYR A 183 -5.18 -3.97 -2.44
CA TYR A 183 -6.16 -2.94 -2.75
C TYR A 183 -5.76 -2.18 -4.01
N ARG A 184 -6.78 -1.78 -4.76
CA ARG A 184 -6.67 -0.97 -5.95
C ARG A 184 -7.24 0.42 -5.65
N ALA A 185 -6.40 1.44 -5.73
CA ALA A 185 -6.84 2.82 -5.64
C ALA A 185 -7.73 3.17 -6.83
N THR A 186 -8.84 3.86 -6.59
CA THR A 186 -9.84 4.26 -7.60
C THR A 186 -10.38 5.65 -7.31
N GLY A 187 -11.04 6.27 -8.30
CA GLY A 187 -11.74 7.54 -8.11
C GLY A 187 -10.84 8.78 -8.11
N ALA A 188 -9.61 8.69 -8.67
CA ALA A 188 -8.68 9.81 -8.77
C ALA A 188 -9.16 10.85 -9.78
N GLN A 189 -9.57 12.03 -9.31
CA GLN A 189 -10.10 13.12 -10.12
C GLN A 189 -9.02 14.14 -10.47
N ARG A 190 -8.22 14.57 -9.47
CA ARG A 190 -7.21 15.62 -9.58
C ARG A 190 -5.84 15.05 -9.90
N TRP A 191 -4.92 15.84 -10.43
CA TRP A 191 -3.60 15.40 -10.84
C TRP A 191 -2.80 14.77 -9.68
N PHE A 192 -2.88 15.32 -8.48
CA PHE A 192 -2.18 14.78 -7.31
C PHE A 192 -2.82 13.47 -6.81
N GLU A 193 -4.12 13.27 -7.00
CA GLU A 193 -4.78 11.99 -6.75
C GLU A 193 -4.35 10.92 -7.76
N LYS A 194 -4.04 11.31 -9.02
CA LYS A 194 -3.47 10.39 -10.02
C LYS A 194 -2.05 9.95 -9.66
N ILE A 195 -1.27 10.84 -9.02
CA ILE A 195 0.04 10.47 -8.46
C ILE A 195 -0.12 9.44 -7.35
N GLU A 196 -1.07 9.64 -6.44
CA GLU A 196 -1.38 8.68 -5.37
C GLU A 196 -1.84 7.33 -5.94
N LEU A 197 -2.76 7.33 -6.89
CA LEU A 197 -3.25 6.13 -7.56
C LEU A 197 -2.10 5.35 -8.23
N LEU A 198 -1.21 6.02 -8.96
CA LEU A 198 -0.04 5.39 -9.54
C LEU A 198 0.95 4.88 -8.49
N THR A 199 1.03 5.53 -7.33
CA THR A 199 1.87 5.05 -6.21
C THR A 199 1.33 3.76 -5.65
N LEU A 200 0.02 3.67 -5.40
CA LEU A 200 -0.60 2.48 -4.85
C LEU A 200 -0.67 1.33 -5.86
N ASN A 201 -1.20 1.57 -7.05
CA ASN A 201 -1.43 0.51 -8.03
C ASN A 201 -0.17 0.16 -8.83
N GLY A 202 0.62 1.16 -9.20
CA GLY A 202 1.80 1.00 -10.07
C GLY A 202 3.10 0.66 -9.34
N GLU A 203 3.17 0.85 -8.01
CA GLU A 203 4.38 0.55 -7.24
C GLU A 203 4.10 -0.29 -6.01
N PHE A 204 3.31 0.19 -5.04
CA PHE A 204 3.06 -0.53 -3.80
C PHE A 204 2.46 -1.92 -4.04
N GLY A 205 1.39 -2.01 -4.85
CA GLY A 205 0.76 -3.30 -5.17
C GLY A 205 1.71 -4.27 -5.87
N VAL A 206 2.59 -3.76 -6.74
CA VAL A 206 3.61 -4.57 -7.43
C VAL A 206 4.68 -5.07 -6.45
N GLN A 207 5.16 -4.21 -5.56
CA GLN A 207 6.14 -4.57 -4.52
C GLN A 207 5.55 -5.59 -3.53
N LEU A 208 4.28 -5.43 -3.15
CA LEU A 208 3.56 -6.36 -2.30
C LEU A 208 3.47 -7.76 -2.92
N VAL A 209 3.07 -7.84 -4.20
CA VAL A 209 3.02 -9.11 -4.93
C VAL A 209 4.41 -9.73 -5.03
N PHE A 210 5.43 -8.94 -5.34
CA PHE A 210 6.82 -9.41 -5.37
C PHE A 210 7.27 -9.97 -4.02
N ALA A 211 7.02 -9.24 -2.92
CA ALA A 211 7.35 -9.70 -1.56
C ALA A 211 6.61 -11.01 -1.21
N HIS A 212 5.34 -11.13 -1.58
CA HIS A 212 4.57 -12.35 -1.35
C HIS A 212 5.14 -13.53 -2.16
N MET A 213 5.42 -13.33 -3.43
CA MET A 213 5.92 -14.38 -4.33
C MET A 213 7.34 -14.86 -3.98
N THR A 214 8.14 -14.01 -3.33
CA THR A 214 9.50 -14.33 -2.85
C THR A 214 9.54 -14.83 -1.40
N GLY A 215 8.38 -14.93 -0.72
CA GLY A 215 8.29 -15.34 0.68
C GLY A 215 8.70 -14.26 1.69
N ALA A 216 8.90 -13.03 1.23
CA ALA A 216 9.27 -11.90 2.08
C ALA A 216 8.07 -11.18 2.73
N SER A 217 6.82 -11.59 2.44
CA SER A 217 5.61 -11.02 3.04
C SER A 217 5.29 -11.72 4.37
N ASP A 218 5.40 -10.99 5.47
CA ASP A 218 5.13 -11.44 6.84
C ASP A 218 4.21 -10.47 7.60
N PHE A 219 3.43 -9.67 6.88
CA PHE A 219 2.58 -8.60 7.42
C PHE A 219 1.15 -8.69 6.91
N CYS A 220 0.21 -8.20 7.71
CA CYS A 220 -1.16 -7.97 7.27
C CYS A 220 -1.27 -6.68 6.45
N LEU A 221 -2.43 -6.48 5.82
CA LEU A 221 -2.78 -5.28 5.07
C LEU A 221 -3.96 -4.59 5.72
N GLY A 222 -3.80 -3.36 6.16
CA GLY A 222 -4.79 -2.61 6.93
C GLY A 222 -6.15 -2.48 6.25
N ALA A 223 -6.17 -2.37 4.92
CA ALA A 223 -7.40 -2.19 4.15
C ALA A 223 -8.26 -3.47 4.03
N SER A 224 -7.66 -4.66 4.18
CA SER A 224 -8.37 -5.95 4.06
C SER A 224 -7.56 -7.08 4.70
N THR A 225 -7.96 -7.48 5.90
CA THR A 225 -7.35 -8.63 6.62
C THR A 225 -8.45 -9.47 7.27
N ALA A 226 -8.42 -10.79 7.03
CA ALA A 226 -9.27 -11.77 7.68
C ALA A 226 -8.44 -12.74 8.52
N LEU A 227 -8.91 -13.08 9.71
CA LEU A 227 -8.27 -14.02 10.63
C LEU A 227 -9.29 -14.64 11.58
N ARG A 228 -8.96 -15.77 12.19
CA ARG A 228 -9.79 -16.33 13.24
C ARG A 228 -9.70 -15.48 14.51
N ARG A 229 -10.80 -15.32 15.22
CA ARG A 229 -10.85 -14.64 16.52
C ARG A 229 -9.82 -15.22 17.49
N GLU A 230 -9.78 -16.54 17.60
CA GLU A 230 -8.79 -17.26 18.40
C GLU A 230 -7.34 -16.86 18.07
N THR A 231 -7.02 -16.68 16.80
CA THR A 231 -5.67 -16.25 16.37
C THR A 231 -5.36 -14.83 16.86
N LEU A 232 -6.35 -13.92 16.78
CA LEU A 232 -6.21 -12.57 17.30
C LEU A 232 -6.04 -12.55 18.83
N ASP A 233 -6.83 -13.36 19.55
CA ASP A 233 -6.73 -13.47 21.01
C ASP A 233 -5.36 -14.01 21.44
N ARG A 234 -4.80 -14.99 20.72
CA ARG A 234 -3.46 -15.56 21.00
C ARG A 234 -2.32 -14.54 20.85
N ILE A 235 -2.48 -13.50 20.09
CA ILE A 235 -1.49 -12.41 20.00
C ILE A 235 -1.77 -11.26 20.97
N GLY A 236 -2.78 -11.41 21.87
CA GLY A 236 -3.18 -10.44 22.88
C GLY A 236 -4.31 -9.50 22.46
N GLY A 237 -5.04 -9.80 21.40
CA GLY A 237 -6.11 -8.96 20.88
C GLY A 237 -5.61 -7.70 20.18
N MET A 238 -6.43 -6.65 20.20
CA MET A 238 -6.11 -5.36 19.57
C MET A 238 -5.19 -4.47 20.43
N ALA A 239 -5.28 -4.56 21.76
CA ALA A 239 -4.60 -3.63 22.67
C ALA A 239 -3.08 -3.53 22.46
N PRO A 240 -2.32 -4.63 22.30
CA PRO A 240 -0.87 -4.56 22.11
C PRO A 240 -0.43 -3.93 20.78
N LEU A 241 -1.36 -3.71 19.84
CA LEU A 241 -1.09 -3.09 18.53
C LEU A 241 -1.18 -1.55 18.61
N GLY A 242 -1.81 -1.02 19.66
CA GLY A 242 -2.08 0.42 19.82
C GLY A 242 -0.85 1.31 19.93
N ASP A 243 0.30 0.74 20.30
CA ASP A 243 1.57 1.45 20.41
C ASP A 243 2.35 1.57 19.07
N TYR A 244 1.89 0.89 18.03
CA TYR A 244 2.63 0.81 16.76
C TYR A 244 2.03 1.71 15.68
N LEU A 245 2.91 2.34 14.88
CA LEU A 245 2.49 3.15 13.75
C LEU A 245 1.87 2.28 12.64
N VAL A 246 2.45 1.11 12.42
CA VAL A 246 2.05 0.14 11.39
C VAL A 246 1.51 -1.10 12.11
N GLU A 247 0.29 -0.98 12.61
CA GLU A 247 -0.37 -1.98 13.45
C GLU A 247 -0.61 -3.29 12.70
N ASP A 248 -0.89 -3.20 11.41
CA ASP A 248 -1.12 -4.35 10.52
C ASP A 248 0.18 -5.13 10.29
N TYR A 249 1.30 -4.46 10.13
CA TYR A 249 2.62 -5.09 10.06
C TYR A 249 2.92 -5.86 11.36
N GLU A 250 2.74 -5.22 12.51
CA GLU A 250 2.99 -5.86 13.81
C GLU A 250 2.03 -7.03 14.07
N MET A 251 0.76 -6.91 13.68
CA MET A 251 -0.22 -8.00 13.76
C MET A 251 0.24 -9.21 12.94
N GLY A 252 0.61 -9.03 11.68
CA GLY A 252 1.09 -10.10 10.82
C GLY A 252 2.34 -10.77 11.38
N LYS A 253 3.32 -9.98 11.85
CA LYS A 253 4.55 -10.45 12.48
C LYS A 253 4.28 -11.34 13.70
N ARG A 254 3.36 -10.93 14.59
CA ARG A 254 2.98 -11.72 15.77
C ARG A 254 2.29 -13.02 15.39
N ILE A 255 1.39 -13.00 14.41
CA ILE A 255 0.73 -14.22 13.93
C ILE A 255 1.73 -15.17 13.28
N ARG A 256 2.69 -14.66 12.52
CA ARG A 256 3.78 -15.46 11.96
C ARG A 256 4.65 -16.12 13.05
N ALA A 257 4.89 -15.43 14.16
CA ALA A 257 5.62 -15.99 15.30
C ALA A 257 4.89 -17.20 15.96
N LEU A 258 3.57 -17.35 15.75
CA LEU A 258 2.81 -18.54 16.14
C LEU A 258 3.00 -19.73 15.18
N GLY A 259 3.82 -19.60 14.12
CA GLY A 259 4.03 -20.63 13.10
C GLY A 259 2.94 -20.71 12.04
N LEU A 260 2.01 -19.74 11.99
CA LEU A 260 0.90 -19.73 11.06
C LEU A 260 1.29 -19.02 9.75
N ALA A 261 0.72 -19.50 8.63
CA ALA A 261 1.04 -19.01 7.29
C ALA A 261 0.19 -17.79 6.87
N PRO A 262 0.74 -16.80 6.16
CA PRO A 262 -0.02 -15.76 5.49
C PRO A 262 -0.56 -16.26 4.16
N VAL A 263 -1.75 -15.76 3.76
CA VAL A 263 -2.29 -15.96 2.43
C VAL A 263 -2.65 -14.60 1.82
N LEU A 264 -2.17 -14.33 0.62
CA LEU A 264 -2.61 -13.22 -0.21
C LEU A 264 -3.52 -13.77 -1.30
N VAL A 265 -4.80 -13.45 -1.22
CA VAL A 265 -5.77 -13.85 -2.24
C VAL A 265 -5.49 -13.05 -3.52
N PRO A 266 -5.47 -13.69 -4.70
CA PRO A 266 -5.19 -12.99 -5.96
C PRO A 266 -6.41 -12.17 -6.44
N ARG A 267 -6.96 -11.37 -5.54
CA ARG A 267 -8.07 -10.42 -5.73
C ARG A 267 -7.71 -9.10 -5.07
N HIS A 268 -8.36 -8.04 -5.51
CA HIS A 268 -8.24 -6.72 -4.89
C HIS A 268 -9.58 -6.24 -4.37
N VAL A 269 -9.53 -5.36 -3.39
CA VAL A 269 -10.64 -4.49 -3.01
C VAL A 269 -10.40 -3.10 -3.60
N ASP A 270 -11.44 -2.35 -3.90
CA ASP A 270 -11.31 -0.98 -4.38
C ASP A 270 -11.22 -0.01 -3.21
N MET A 271 -10.20 0.83 -3.20
CA MET A 271 -9.97 1.86 -2.20
C MET A 271 -10.18 3.25 -2.84
N THR A 272 -11.06 4.04 -2.28
CA THR A 272 -11.38 5.37 -2.81
C THR A 272 -10.30 6.38 -2.45
N VAL A 273 -9.69 7.02 -3.45
CA VAL A 273 -8.73 8.11 -3.21
C VAL A 273 -9.49 9.39 -2.90
N ASP A 274 -9.24 9.97 -1.72
CA ASP A 274 -9.84 11.24 -1.27
C ASP A 274 -8.80 12.17 -0.63
N LEU A 275 -8.01 12.84 -1.45
CA LEU A 275 -7.03 13.81 -1.02
C LEU A 275 -7.57 15.23 -1.21
N LYS A 276 -7.46 16.09 -0.23
CA LYS A 276 -8.07 17.44 -0.27
C LYS A 276 -7.23 18.46 -1.04
N SER A 277 -5.90 18.31 -1.05
CA SER A 277 -4.96 19.22 -1.70
C SER A 277 -3.67 18.52 -2.12
N ALA A 278 -2.85 19.17 -2.96
CA ALA A 278 -1.51 18.67 -3.31
C ALA A 278 -0.58 18.60 -2.07
N GLY A 279 -0.74 19.52 -1.12
CA GLY A 279 -0.01 19.47 0.15
C GLY A 279 -0.41 18.27 1.02
N ASP A 280 -1.68 17.88 0.95
CA ASP A 280 -2.20 16.67 1.60
C ASP A 280 -1.62 15.41 0.96
N ALA A 281 -1.64 15.34 -0.36
CA ALA A 281 -1.00 14.26 -1.11
C ALA A 281 0.49 14.11 -0.76
N TRP A 282 1.21 15.22 -0.68
CA TRP A 282 2.61 15.22 -0.27
C TRP A 282 2.81 14.67 1.15
N ARG A 283 2.01 15.14 2.13
CA ARG A 283 2.08 14.62 3.51
C ARG A 283 1.78 13.13 3.58
N HIS A 284 0.80 12.69 2.79
CA HIS A 284 0.40 11.28 2.72
C HIS A 284 1.52 10.39 2.15
N LEU A 285 2.16 10.81 1.06
CA LEU A 285 3.31 10.08 0.48
C LEU A 285 4.48 9.97 1.48
N VAL A 286 4.83 11.09 2.15
CA VAL A 286 5.88 11.08 3.18
C VAL A 286 5.51 10.16 4.35
N TYR A 287 4.25 10.18 4.77
CA TYR A 287 3.73 9.30 5.83
C TYR A 287 3.83 7.81 5.46
N TRP A 288 3.48 7.45 4.22
CA TRP A 288 3.61 6.08 3.72
C TRP A 288 5.06 5.61 3.68
N ASP A 289 5.96 6.46 3.23
CA ASP A 289 7.40 6.18 3.25
C ASP A 289 7.94 6.04 4.69
N GLN A 290 7.42 6.83 5.65
CA GLN A 290 7.75 6.69 7.08
C GLN A 290 7.22 5.37 7.66
N ASN A 291 6.02 4.91 7.27
CA ASN A 291 5.49 3.59 7.63
C ASN A 291 6.40 2.48 7.12
N THR A 292 6.81 2.54 5.86
CA THR A 292 7.74 1.57 5.27
C THR A 292 9.08 1.57 5.99
N LYS A 293 9.60 2.75 6.34
CA LYS A 293 10.86 2.91 7.11
C LYS A 293 10.73 2.32 8.52
N ALA A 294 9.60 2.53 9.19
CA ALA A 294 9.34 2.01 10.53
C ALA A 294 9.21 0.47 10.53
N ALA A 295 8.48 -0.07 9.55
CA ALA A 295 8.25 -1.49 9.43
C ALA A 295 9.50 -2.25 8.92
N ARG A 296 10.16 -1.72 7.88
CA ARG A 296 11.27 -2.39 7.15
C ARG A 296 12.34 -1.40 6.70
N PRO A 297 13.25 -0.95 7.59
CA PRO A 297 14.23 0.09 7.28
C PRO A 297 15.13 -0.24 6.09
N TRP A 298 15.59 -1.48 5.95
CA TRP A 298 16.41 -1.92 4.81
C TRP A 298 15.59 -1.99 3.51
N GLY A 299 14.33 -2.44 3.60
CA GLY A 299 13.40 -2.41 2.47
C GLY A 299 13.15 -0.98 2.00
N PHE A 300 12.92 -0.05 2.93
CA PHE A 300 12.77 1.38 2.63
C PHE A 300 14.01 1.96 1.91
N LEU A 301 15.22 1.65 2.36
CA LEU A 301 16.44 2.10 1.69
C LEU A 301 16.52 1.54 0.25
N ALA A 302 16.20 0.26 0.08
CA ALA A 302 16.20 -0.38 -1.24
C ALA A 302 15.20 0.27 -2.21
N THR A 303 14.00 0.69 -1.74
CA THR A 303 13.01 1.34 -2.62
C THR A 303 13.52 2.65 -3.23
N GLY A 304 14.37 3.40 -2.53
CA GLY A 304 15.01 4.61 -3.06
C GLY A 304 15.93 4.30 -4.26
N LEU A 305 16.69 3.20 -4.17
CA LEU A 305 17.64 2.80 -5.21
C LEU A 305 16.99 2.14 -6.42
N THR A 306 15.73 1.73 -6.33
CA THR A 306 15.00 1.13 -7.49
C THR A 306 14.26 2.16 -8.35
N ARG A 307 14.39 3.46 -8.07
CA ARG A 307 13.72 4.55 -8.79
C ARG A 307 14.54 4.99 -10.02
N ALA A 308 14.52 4.21 -11.10
CA ALA A 308 15.38 4.40 -12.28
C ALA A 308 15.27 5.80 -12.93
N VAL A 309 14.04 6.34 -13.09
CA VAL A 309 13.81 7.59 -13.85
C VAL A 309 14.48 8.81 -13.22
N PRO A 310 14.38 9.08 -11.89
CA PRO A 310 15.06 10.19 -11.27
C PRO A 310 16.59 10.13 -11.41
N PHE A 311 17.19 8.94 -11.30
CA PHE A 311 18.63 8.76 -11.48
C PHE A 311 19.05 8.93 -12.95
N ALA A 312 18.23 8.48 -13.91
CA ALA A 312 18.47 8.73 -15.34
C ALA A 312 18.39 10.22 -15.67
N LEU A 313 17.47 10.97 -15.03
CA LEU A 313 17.39 12.42 -15.19
C LEU A 313 18.63 13.13 -14.61
N ALA A 314 19.09 12.71 -13.44
CA ALA A 314 20.31 13.24 -12.83
C ALA A 314 21.54 12.96 -13.74
N PHE A 315 21.64 11.75 -14.29
CA PHE A 315 22.69 11.41 -15.26
C PHE A 315 22.61 12.29 -16.52
N ALA A 316 21.40 12.49 -17.10
CA ALA A 316 21.22 13.35 -18.25
C ALA A 316 21.62 14.82 -17.96
N ALA A 317 21.33 15.32 -16.74
CA ALA A 317 21.73 16.66 -16.33
C ALA A 317 23.25 16.78 -16.20
N LEU A 318 23.95 15.77 -15.68
CA LEU A 318 25.42 15.75 -15.60
C LEU A 318 26.07 15.68 -17.00
N ASP A 319 25.45 14.94 -17.95
CA ASP A 319 25.86 14.89 -19.36
C ASP A 319 25.49 16.18 -20.13
N GLY A 320 25.02 17.22 -19.42
CA GLY A 320 24.58 18.49 -20.05
C GLY A 320 23.40 18.30 -21.01
N PHE A 321 22.58 17.29 -20.79
CA PHE A 321 21.51 16.85 -21.69
C PHE A 321 22.02 16.49 -23.11
N GLY A 322 23.23 15.95 -23.20
CA GLY A 322 23.80 15.41 -24.42
C GLY A 322 23.06 14.16 -24.92
N ALA A 323 23.43 13.67 -26.10
CA ALA A 323 22.75 12.55 -26.75
C ALA A 323 22.73 11.27 -25.88
N THR A 324 23.82 10.98 -25.16
CA THR A 324 23.92 9.83 -24.27
C THR A 324 22.95 9.95 -23.09
N GLY A 325 22.99 11.08 -22.37
CA GLY A 325 22.12 11.33 -21.22
C GLY A 325 20.64 11.33 -21.60
N LEU A 326 20.27 11.97 -22.70
CA LEU A 326 18.90 11.96 -23.22
C LEU A 326 18.45 10.56 -23.64
N THR A 327 19.34 9.76 -24.24
CA THR A 327 19.04 8.37 -24.60
C THR A 327 18.76 7.52 -23.36
N VAL A 328 19.62 7.59 -22.34
CA VAL A 328 19.42 6.87 -21.07
C VAL A 328 18.10 7.27 -20.42
N LEU A 329 17.79 8.57 -20.36
CA LEU A 329 16.54 9.07 -19.78
C LEU A 329 15.31 8.57 -20.56
N ALA A 330 15.36 8.65 -21.91
CA ALA A 330 14.26 8.21 -22.77
C ALA A 330 14.02 6.71 -22.62
N VAL A 331 15.07 5.89 -22.66
CA VAL A 331 14.99 4.43 -22.53
C VAL A 331 14.48 4.05 -21.13
N ALA A 332 15.01 4.62 -20.07
CA ALA A 332 14.58 4.35 -18.71
C ALA A 332 13.10 4.72 -18.49
N THR A 333 12.68 5.88 -19.01
CA THR A 333 11.29 6.34 -18.91
C THR A 333 10.34 5.44 -19.71
N ALA A 334 10.66 5.14 -20.96
CA ALA A 334 9.84 4.26 -21.80
C ALA A 334 9.70 2.85 -21.18
N PHE A 335 10.81 2.32 -20.68
CA PHE A 335 10.82 1.02 -19.99
C PHE A 335 9.96 1.05 -18.72
N ARG A 336 10.07 2.09 -17.88
CA ARG A 336 9.26 2.28 -16.68
C ARG A 336 7.78 2.38 -17.01
N VAL A 337 7.41 3.14 -18.04
CA VAL A 337 6.02 3.26 -18.50
C VAL A 337 5.49 1.90 -18.99
N ALA A 338 6.25 1.19 -19.81
CA ALA A 338 5.85 -0.12 -20.34
C ALA A 338 5.64 -1.16 -19.23
N THR A 339 6.57 -1.28 -18.28
CA THR A 339 6.45 -2.22 -17.16
C THR A 339 5.31 -1.85 -16.21
N THR A 340 5.09 -0.55 -15.95
CA THR A 340 3.95 -0.10 -15.14
C THR A 340 2.63 -0.39 -15.84
N ALA A 341 2.50 -0.09 -17.14
CA ALA A 341 1.30 -0.40 -17.92
C ALA A 341 0.99 -1.90 -17.92
N PHE A 342 2.01 -2.74 -18.08
CA PHE A 342 1.88 -4.19 -18.00
C PHE A 342 1.35 -4.64 -16.63
N ASN A 343 1.91 -4.13 -15.55
CA ASN A 343 1.50 -4.49 -14.19
C ASN A 343 0.08 -4.00 -13.86
N LEU A 344 -0.28 -2.76 -14.22
CA LEU A 344 -1.63 -2.23 -14.03
C LEU A 344 -2.67 -3.07 -14.78
N LYS A 345 -2.35 -3.51 -15.99
CA LYS A 345 -3.25 -4.35 -16.77
C LYS A 345 -3.39 -5.74 -16.19
N LEU A 346 -2.29 -6.38 -15.79
CA LEU A 346 -2.29 -7.78 -15.33
C LEU A 346 -2.77 -7.95 -13.90
N ALA A 347 -2.28 -7.12 -12.95
CA ALA A 347 -2.61 -7.28 -11.55
C ALA A 347 -4.01 -6.78 -11.23
N PHE A 348 -4.38 -5.62 -11.80
CA PHE A 348 -5.54 -4.88 -11.35
C PHE A 348 -6.64 -4.72 -12.40
N ASP A 349 -6.37 -5.01 -13.67
CA ASP A 349 -7.21 -4.57 -14.83
C ASP A 349 -7.59 -3.09 -14.72
N ASP A 350 -6.62 -2.26 -14.35
CA ASP A 350 -6.80 -0.88 -13.92
C ASP A 350 -6.80 0.07 -15.12
N ARG A 351 -8.00 0.37 -15.64
CA ARG A 351 -8.17 1.33 -16.73
C ARG A 351 -7.90 2.77 -16.32
N GLU A 352 -8.13 3.11 -15.05
CA GLU A 352 -7.89 4.45 -14.51
C GLU A 352 -6.40 4.72 -14.38
N GLY A 353 -5.64 3.77 -13.83
CA GLY A 353 -4.19 3.81 -13.77
C GLY A 353 -3.53 3.90 -15.14
N LEU A 354 -4.05 3.15 -16.14
CA LEU A 354 -3.55 3.24 -17.52
C LEU A 354 -3.75 4.65 -18.12
N ARG A 355 -4.86 5.33 -17.82
CA ARG A 355 -5.10 6.73 -18.25
C ARG A 355 -4.22 7.72 -17.48
N ALA A 356 -3.78 7.38 -16.29
CA ALA A 356 -2.91 8.21 -15.46
C ALA A 356 -1.41 8.09 -15.83
N LEU A 357 -1.00 7.13 -16.68
CA LEU A 357 0.41 6.89 -17.07
C LEU A 357 1.20 8.14 -17.51
N PRO A 358 0.62 9.14 -18.20
CA PRO A 358 1.37 10.37 -18.50
C PRO A 358 1.92 11.09 -17.28
N TRP A 359 1.34 10.87 -16.07
CA TRP A 359 1.81 11.44 -14.82
C TRP A 359 2.93 10.61 -14.16
N LEU A 360 3.29 9.44 -14.71
CA LEU A 360 4.25 8.52 -14.08
C LEU A 360 5.65 9.15 -13.92
N PRO A 361 6.24 9.89 -14.88
CA PRO A 361 7.54 10.52 -14.68
C PRO A 361 7.51 11.56 -13.55
N VAL A 362 6.45 12.37 -13.49
CA VAL A 362 6.24 13.35 -12.40
C VAL A 362 6.08 12.63 -11.06
N ARG A 363 5.30 11.56 -11.02
CA ARG A 363 5.13 10.72 -9.84
C ARG A 363 6.46 10.17 -9.34
N ASP A 364 7.33 9.66 -10.22
CA ASP A 364 8.61 9.08 -9.83
C ASP A 364 9.55 10.14 -9.21
N LEU A 365 9.51 11.38 -9.70
CA LEU A 365 10.25 12.51 -9.10
C LEU A 365 9.68 12.90 -7.73
N VAL A 366 8.35 13.05 -7.63
CA VAL A 366 7.67 13.35 -6.37
C VAL A 366 7.94 12.25 -5.34
N ALA A 367 7.92 10.99 -5.74
CA ALA A 367 8.18 9.87 -4.86
C ALA A 367 9.63 9.82 -4.36
N LEU A 368 10.63 10.17 -5.20
CA LEU A 368 12.02 10.29 -4.72
C LEU A 368 12.14 11.40 -3.68
N THR A 369 11.53 12.55 -3.91
CA THR A 369 11.60 13.67 -2.95
C THR A 369 10.88 13.34 -1.64
N ALA A 370 9.73 12.62 -1.69
CA ALA A 370 9.05 12.12 -0.49
C ALA A 370 9.91 11.12 0.28
N TRP A 371 10.57 10.20 -0.42
CA TRP A 371 11.50 9.25 0.17
C TRP A 371 12.68 9.95 0.87
N LEU A 372 13.30 10.95 0.24
CA LEU A 372 14.37 11.77 0.86
C LEU A 372 13.86 12.51 2.11
N ALA A 373 12.65 13.06 2.06
CA ALA A 373 12.02 13.69 3.21
C ALA A 373 11.78 12.69 4.35
N ALA A 374 11.28 11.49 4.05
CA ALA A 374 11.06 10.44 5.04
C ALA A 374 12.37 9.90 5.62
N LEU A 375 13.46 9.86 4.83
CA LEU A 375 14.79 9.42 5.28
C LEU A 375 15.29 10.28 6.46
N THR A 376 15.10 11.59 6.39
CA THR A 376 15.58 12.55 7.39
C THR A 376 14.60 12.74 8.55
N LYS A 377 13.30 12.61 8.32
CA LYS A 377 12.28 12.82 9.36
C LYS A 377 12.23 11.65 10.35
N ARG A 378 12.16 12.02 11.65
CA ARG A 378 11.97 11.09 12.78
C ARG A 378 10.66 11.32 13.53
N SER A 379 9.82 12.23 13.05
CA SER A 379 8.51 12.53 13.59
C SER A 379 7.49 12.62 12.47
N PHE A 380 6.23 12.43 12.81
CA PHE A 380 5.10 12.61 11.91
C PHE A 380 3.98 13.32 12.66
N VAL A 381 3.11 13.98 11.91
CA VAL A 381 1.93 14.63 12.45
C VAL A 381 0.71 13.77 12.12
N TRP A 382 -0.03 13.37 13.15
CA TRP A 382 -1.26 12.64 13.00
C TRP A 382 -2.36 13.30 13.83
N ARG A 383 -3.47 13.62 13.19
CA ARG A 383 -4.60 14.34 13.82
C ARG A 383 -4.20 15.63 14.56
N GLY A 384 -3.22 16.36 14.03
CA GLY A 384 -2.73 17.61 14.61
C GLY A 384 -1.74 17.46 15.78
N LEU A 385 -1.42 16.23 16.18
CA LEU A 385 -0.41 15.93 17.21
C LEU A 385 0.88 15.43 16.57
N GLU A 386 2.03 15.86 17.11
CA GLU A 386 3.34 15.40 16.67
C GLU A 386 3.77 14.18 17.47
N PHE A 387 4.18 13.12 16.75
CA PHE A 387 4.66 11.87 17.31
C PHE A 387 6.08 11.58 16.83
N GLY A 388 6.90 11.00 17.71
CA GLY A 388 8.16 10.37 17.38
C GLY A 388 8.01 8.88 17.09
N LEU A 389 9.02 8.29 16.45
CA LEU A 389 9.10 6.84 16.22
C LEU A 389 10.35 6.27 16.90
N THR A 390 10.18 5.15 17.63
CA THR A 390 11.30 4.33 18.10
C THR A 390 11.88 3.50 16.94
N ARG A 391 13.01 2.86 17.17
CA ARG A 391 13.61 1.93 16.19
C ARG A 391 12.74 0.70 15.94
N GLU A 392 11.91 0.33 16.92
CA GLU A 392 10.99 -0.80 16.87
C GLU A 392 9.63 -0.44 16.22
N GLY A 393 9.46 0.79 15.72
CA GLY A 393 8.22 1.26 15.08
C GLY A 393 7.13 1.67 16.06
N ARG A 394 7.44 1.82 17.37
CA ARG A 394 6.47 2.33 18.36
C ARG A 394 6.32 3.84 18.24
N ILE A 395 5.12 4.30 18.43
CA ILE A 395 4.76 5.71 18.47
C ILE A 395 5.04 6.25 19.87
N VAL A 396 5.74 7.37 19.95
CA VAL A 396 6.00 8.08 21.22
C VAL A 396 5.44 9.50 21.09
N PRO A 397 4.53 9.95 21.97
CA PRO A 397 4.09 11.34 21.97
C PRO A 397 5.31 12.27 22.12
N ARG A 398 5.45 13.26 21.26
CA ARG A 398 6.40 14.36 21.47
C ARG A 398 5.69 15.44 22.25
N GLN A 399 6.19 15.72 23.45
CA GLN A 399 5.82 16.95 24.14
C GLN A 399 6.24 18.11 23.25
N LEU A 400 5.30 18.98 22.89
CA LEU A 400 5.65 20.26 22.29
C LEU A 400 6.57 20.98 23.28
N PRO A 401 7.69 21.58 22.83
CA PRO A 401 8.47 22.45 23.72
C PRO A 401 7.54 23.57 24.20
N SER A 402 7.46 23.70 25.52
CA SER A 402 6.72 24.74 26.25
C SER A 402 7.13 26.13 25.85
#